data_647e4d12bc395e091acb6ea83fe41c35
#
_entry.id   647e4d12bc395e091acb6ea83fe41c35
#
_cell.length_a   1.000
_cell.length_b   1.000
_cell.length_c   1.000
_cell.angle_alpha   90.00
_cell.angle_beta   90.00
_cell.angle_gamma   90.00
#
_symmetry.space_group_name_H-M   'P 1'
#
loop_
_entity.id
_entity.type
_entity.pdbx_description
1 polymer ?
#
loop_
_entity_poly.entity_id
_entity_poly.type
_entity_poly.pdbx_seq_one_letter_code
_entity_poly.pdbx_strand_id
1 'polypeptide(L)'
;MAMRSKGLAAVVLMAALVVPSALAATTAEQKQRLLQERKDWTEASYNRRLAILSTHRRCVGAAQDQEALKQCRRQAKQARRQLKQDRLARLNAVRRELGLQEKQAKPSRKARRRRQQRAQQSA
;
A
#
# COMPACT_ATOMS: atom_id res chain seq x y z
N MET A 1 -65.84 -26.64 32.43
CA MET A 1 -64.59 -27.47 32.41
C MET A 1 -63.60 -26.74 31.49
N ALA A 2 -62.57 -26.22 32.10
CA ALA A 2 -61.58 -25.39 31.40
C ALA A 2 -60.33 -26.24 31.14
N MET A 3 -59.90 -26.39 29.90
CA MET A 3 -58.60 -26.95 29.56
C MET A 3 -57.68 -25.85 29.10
N ARG A 4 -56.68 -25.53 29.93
CA ARG A 4 -55.57 -24.64 29.65
C ARG A 4 -54.53 -25.38 28.81
N SER A 5 -54.29 -24.97 27.57
CA SER A 5 -53.16 -25.38 26.79
C SER A 5 -52.00 -24.41 27.04
N LYS A 6 -50.90 -24.91 27.63
CA LYS A 6 -49.65 -24.18 27.82
C LYS A 6 -48.76 -24.36 26.58
N GLY A 7 -48.66 -23.31 25.75
CA GLY A 7 -47.72 -23.27 24.65
C GLY A 7 -46.32 -22.99 25.17
N LEU A 8 -45.39 -23.95 25.01
CA LEU A 8 -43.98 -23.75 25.21
C LEU A 8 -43.40 -23.03 23.98
N ALA A 9 -42.99 -21.82 24.14
CA ALA A 9 -42.22 -21.08 23.16
C ALA A 9 -40.75 -21.51 23.27
N ALA A 10 -40.28 -22.29 22.31
CA ALA A 10 -38.84 -22.63 22.18
C ALA A 10 -38.13 -21.43 21.56
N VAL A 11 -37.33 -20.73 22.38
CA VAL A 11 -36.40 -19.70 21.92
C VAL A 11 -35.15 -20.40 21.34
N VAL A 12 -35.04 -20.45 20.03
CA VAL A 12 -33.83 -20.91 19.33
C VAL A 12 -32.82 -19.77 19.33
N LEU A 13 -31.85 -19.83 20.22
CA LEU A 13 -30.68 -18.94 20.20
C LEU A 13 -29.79 -19.34 19.00
N MET A 14 -29.86 -18.60 17.91
CA MET A 14 -28.88 -18.66 16.83
C MET A 14 -27.58 -17.99 17.31
N ALA A 15 -26.65 -18.81 17.80
CA ALA A 15 -25.27 -18.38 18.02
C ALA A 15 -24.62 -18.12 16.66
N ALA A 16 -24.49 -16.84 16.27
CA ALA A 16 -23.69 -16.45 15.13
C ALA A 16 -22.23 -16.70 15.46
N LEU A 17 -21.68 -17.78 14.90
CA LEU A 17 -20.23 -18.06 14.90
C LEU A 17 -19.55 -17.00 14.04
N VAL A 18 -19.06 -15.96 14.70
CA VAL A 18 -18.09 -15.02 14.10
C VAL A 18 -16.81 -15.79 13.88
N VAL A 19 -16.64 -16.36 12.69
CA VAL A 19 -15.38 -16.95 12.26
C VAL A 19 -14.38 -15.80 12.11
N PRO A 20 -13.28 -15.75 12.89
CA PRO A 20 -12.25 -14.75 12.66
C PRO A 20 -11.73 -14.97 11.24
N SER A 21 -11.80 -13.94 10.41
CA SER A 21 -11.25 -13.95 9.05
C SER A 21 -9.75 -14.18 9.15
N ALA A 22 -9.35 -15.42 9.23
CA ALA A 22 -7.98 -15.83 8.97
C ALA A 22 -7.60 -15.23 7.62
N LEU A 23 -6.42 -14.62 7.52
CA LEU A 23 -5.86 -14.00 6.33
C LEU A 23 -6.07 -14.91 5.12
N ALA A 24 -7.20 -14.75 4.43
CA ALA A 24 -7.56 -15.57 3.31
C ALA A 24 -6.50 -15.41 2.22
N ALA A 25 -5.94 -16.54 1.77
CA ALA A 25 -4.96 -16.53 0.68
C ALA A 25 -5.58 -15.84 -0.54
N THR A 26 -4.82 -14.92 -1.16
CA THR A 26 -5.25 -14.18 -2.34
C THR A 26 -5.61 -15.15 -3.46
N THR A 27 -6.84 -15.08 -3.99
CA THR A 27 -7.30 -15.94 -5.07
C THR A 27 -6.51 -15.74 -6.37
N ALA A 28 -6.60 -16.68 -7.30
CA ALA A 28 -5.95 -16.58 -8.61
C ALA A 28 -6.46 -15.35 -9.39
N GLU A 29 -7.75 -15.06 -9.35
CA GLU A 29 -8.36 -13.89 -9.99
C GLU A 29 -7.86 -12.57 -9.39
N GLN A 30 -7.80 -12.49 -8.07
CA GLN A 30 -7.27 -11.32 -7.36
C GLN A 30 -5.79 -11.07 -7.73
N LYS A 31 -4.99 -12.14 -7.83
CA LYS A 31 -3.59 -12.05 -8.28
C LYS A 31 -3.49 -11.53 -9.71
N GLN A 32 -4.33 -12.05 -10.61
CA GLN A 32 -4.36 -11.64 -12.00
C GLN A 32 -4.78 -10.17 -12.15
N ARG A 33 -5.81 -9.72 -11.44
CA ARG A 33 -6.24 -8.32 -11.43
C ARG A 33 -5.16 -7.37 -10.93
N LEU A 34 -4.46 -7.75 -9.85
CA LEU A 34 -3.32 -6.98 -9.34
C LEU A 34 -2.13 -6.95 -10.29
N LEU A 35 -1.88 -8.05 -11.02
CA LEU A 35 -0.83 -8.10 -12.03
C LEU A 35 -1.14 -7.17 -13.18
N GLN A 36 -2.38 -7.17 -13.68
CA GLN A 36 -2.82 -6.28 -14.74
C GLN A 36 -2.65 -4.81 -14.34
N GLU A 37 -3.10 -4.44 -13.13
CA GLU A 37 -2.93 -3.08 -12.62
C GLU A 37 -1.45 -2.64 -12.54
N ARG A 38 -0.54 -3.57 -12.20
CA ARG A 38 0.91 -3.27 -12.20
C ARG A 38 1.45 -3.02 -13.60
N LYS A 39 0.98 -3.77 -14.61
CA LYS A 39 1.35 -3.58 -16.01
C LYS A 39 0.86 -2.22 -16.49
N ASP A 40 -0.42 -1.91 -16.28
CA ASP A 40 -1.04 -0.65 -16.67
C ASP A 40 -0.35 0.55 -16.03
N TRP A 41 -0.02 0.45 -14.73
CA TRP A 41 0.78 1.48 -14.06
C TRP A 41 2.18 1.63 -14.67
N THR A 42 2.85 0.51 -14.97
CA THR A 42 4.20 0.55 -15.51
C THR A 42 4.22 1.30 -16.83
N GLU A 43 3.23 1.06 -17.68
CA GLU A 43 3.07 1.71 -18.97
C GLU A 43 2.67 3.19 -18.83
N ALA A 44 1.62 3.47 -18.07
CA ALA A 44 1.15 4.82 -17.81
C ALA A 44 2.20 5.74 -17.16
N SER A 45 3.09 5.18 -16.33
CA SER A 45 4.15 5.96 -15.65
C SER A 45 5.44 6.12 -16.47
N TYR A 46 5.54 5.51 -17.65
CA TYR A 46 6.77 5.52 -18.44
C TYR A 46 7.22 6.94 -18.80
N ASN A 47 6.34 7.75 -19.38
CA ASN A 47 6.64 9.13 -19.75
C ASN A 47 7.01 9.99 -18.54
N ARG A 48 6.36 9.79 -17.40
CA ARG A 48 6.70 10.49 -16.14
C ARG A 48 8.11 10.13 -15.67
N ARG A 49 8.54 8.88 -15.82
CA ARG A 49 9.91 8.46 -15.48
C ARG A 49 10.93 9.11 -16.39
N LEU A 50 10.66 9.15 -17.69
CA LEU A 50 11.52 9.85 -18.66
C LEU A 50 11.61 11.34 -18.34
N ALA A 51 10.49 12.01 -18.02
CA ALA A 51 10.49 13.41 -17.63
C ALA A 51 11.35 13.68 -16.39
N ILE A 52 11.28 12.81 -15.35
CA ILE A 52 12.12 12.92 -14.15
C ILE A 52 13.62 12.81 -14.52
N LEU A 53 13.98 11.86 -15.38
CA LEU A 53 15.36 11.66 -15.81
C LEU A 53 15.88 12.85 -16.64
N SER A 54 15.08 13.34 -17.61
CA SER A 54 15.48 14.47 -18.45
C SER A 54 15.61 15.76 -17.66
N THR A 55 14.68 16.02 -16.71
CA THR A 55 14.75 17.18 -15.82
C THR A 55 16.00 17.09 -14.92
N HIS A 56 16.28 15.91 -14.34
CA HIS A 56 17.49 15.71 -13.53
C HIS A 56 18.76 15.94 -14.36
N ARG A 57 18.83 15.40 -15.58
CA ARG A 57 19.97 15.58 -16.48
C ARG A 57 20.20 17.07 -16.79
N ARG A 58 19.14 17.82 -17.15
CA ARG A 58 19.25 19.28 -17.40
C ARG A 58 19.70 20.05 -16.19
N CYS A 59 19.14 19.73 -15.01
CA CYS A 59 19.53 20.37 -13.75
C CYS A 59 21.03 20.14 -13.46
N VAL A 60 21.50 18.92 -13.60
CA VAL A 60 22.92 18.56 -13.38
C VAL A 60 23.83 19.27 -14.39
N GLY A 61 23.44 19.34 -15.66
CA GLY A 61 24.21 20.04 -16.69
C GLY A 61 24.29 21.57 -16.49
N ALA A 62 23.29 22.16 -15.82
CA ALA A 62 23.26 23.58 -15.51
C ALA A 62 23.93 23.93 -14.17
N ALA A 63 24.22 22.95 -13.33
CA ALA A 63 24.77 23.17 -12.00
C ALA A 63 26.23 23.66 -12.06
N GLN A 64 26.52 24.78 -11.42
CA GLN A 64 27.85 25.40 -11.40
C GLN A 64 28.62 25.11 -10.10
N ASP A 65 27.97 24.58 -9.08
CA ASP A 65 28.58 24.27 -7.80
C ASP A 65 27.99 23.02 -7.14
N GLN A 66 28.60 22.58 -6.04
CA GLN A 66 28.20 21.39 -5.28
C GLN A 66 26.82 21.51 -4.65
N GLU A 67 26.41 22.72 -4.25
CA GLU A 67 25.11 22.92 -3.63
C GLU A 67 23.99 22.81 -4.67
N ALA A 68 24.20 23.37 -5.88
CA ALA A 68 23.28 23.19 -7.01
C ALA A 68 23.15 21.71 -7.39
N LEU A 69 24.24 20.95 -7.42
CA LEU A 69 24.19 19.50 -7.65
C LEU A 69 23.38 18.75 -6.56
N LYS A 70 23.56 19.11 -5.28
CA LYS A 70 22.77 18.53 -4.19
C LYS A 70 21.28 18.86 -4.35
N GLN A 71 20.96 20.06 -4.78
CA GLN A 71 19.59 20.50 -5.05
C GLN A 71 18.96 19.65 -6.17
N CYS A 72 19.64 19.47 -7.29
CA CYS A 72 19.18 18.61 -8.38
C CYS A 72 18.87 17.18 -7.91
N ARG A 73 19.76 16.61 -7.08
CA ARG A 73 19.55 15.28 -6.49
C ARG A 73 18.34 15.23 -5.55
N ARG A 74 18.14 16.29 -4.74
CA ARG A 74 16.97 16.38 -3.84
C ARG A 74 15.67 16.42 -4.63
N GLN A 75 15.59 17.25 -5.68
CA GLN A 75 14.42 17.38 -6.55
C GLN A 75 14.10 16.04 -7.27
N ALA A 76 15.08 15.42 -7.88
CA ALA A 76 14.91 14.13 -8.54
C ALA A 76 14.45 13.02 -7.56
N LYS A 77 14.99 13.02 -6.33
CA LYS A 77 14.58 12.09 -5.27
C LYS A 77 13.14 12.32 -4.84
N GLN A 78 12.72 13.58 -4.72
CA GLN A 78 11.34 13.94 -4.36
C GLN A 78 10.36 13.50 -5.45
N ALA A 79 10.64 13.79 -6.72
CA ALA A 79 9.82 13.36 -7.85
C ALA A 79 9.66 11.83 -7.93
N ARG A 80 10.75 11.08 -7.69
CA ARG A 80 10.70 9.61 -7.62
C ARG A 80 9.89 9.09 -6.43
N ARG A 81 9.93 9.78 -5.28
CA ARG A 81 9.12 9.44 -4.11
C ARG A 81 7.64 9.63 -4.41
N GLN A 82 7.28 10.77 -5.02
CA GLN A 82 5.90 11.05 -5.43
C GLN A 82 5.39 9.95 -6.36
N LEU A 83 6.15 9.58 -7.39
CA LEU A 83 5.78 8.50 -8.30
C LEU A 83 5.54 7.16 -7.59
N LYS A 84 6.33 6.85 -6.55
CA LYS A 84 6.12 5.64 -5.72
C LYS A 84 4.86 5.71 -4.88
N GLN A 85 4.54 6.88 -4.34
CA GLN A 85 3.32 7.10 -3.56
C GLN A 85 2.08 6.95 -4.45
N ASP A 86 2.09 7.55 -5.64
CA ASP A 86 1.01 7.43 -6.61
C ASP A 86 0.77 5.96 -7.01
N ARG A 87 1.87 5.21 -7.24
CA ARG A 87 1.78 3.77 -7.50
C ARG A 87 1.12 3.00 -6.35
N LEU A 88 1.54 3.30 -5.12
CA LEU A 88 1.02 2.62 -3.94
C LEU A 88 -0.46 2.94 -3.74
N ALA A 89 -0.84 4.22 -3.90
CA ALA A 89 -2.23 4.66 -3.80
C ALA A 89 -3.12 3.94 -4.82
N ARG A 90 -2.68 3.87 -6.08
CA ARG A 90 -3.40 3.19 -7.15
C ARG A 90 -3.55 1.68 -6.90
N LEU A 91 -2.47 1.00 -6.50
CA LEU A 91 -2.54 -0.42 -6.14
C LEU A 91 -3.42 -0.68 -4.91
N ASN A 92 -3.42 0.22 -3.93
CA ASN A 92 -4.28 0.10 -2.76
C ASN A 92 -5.75 0.34 -3.10
N ALA A 93 -6.07 1.21 -4.05
CA ALA A 93 -7.43 1.36 -4.55
C ALA A 93 -7.97 0.03 -5.10
N VAL A 94 -7.21 -0.64 -5.98
CA VAL A 94 -7.59 -1.97 -6.50
C VAL A 94 -7.66 -3.02 -5.39
N ARG A 95 -6.77 -2.97 -4.40
CA ARG A 95 -6.83 -3.90 -3.26
C ARG A 95 -8.10 -3.73 -2.44
N ARG A 96 -8.55 -2.48 -2.21
CA ARG A 96 -9.84 -2.22 -1.54
C ARG A 96 -11.01 -2.77 -2.34
N GLU A 97 -11.06 -2.55 -3.65
CA GLU A 97 -12.09 -3.11 -4.55
C GLU A 97 -12.16 -4.64 -4.47
N LEU A 98 -11.02 -5.29 -4.28
CA LEU A 98 -10.91 -6.75 -4.17
C LEU A 98 -11.09 -7.27 -2.74
N GLY A 99 -11.41 -6.42 -1.75
CA GLY A 99 -11.53 -6.81 -0.34
C GLY A 99 -10.21 -7.23 0.31
N LEU A 100 -9.07 -6.82 -0.26
CA LEU A 100 -7.74 -7.15 0.24
C LEU A 100 -7.19 -6.04 1.14
N GLN A 101 -6.41 -6.43 2.14
CA GLN A 101 -5.72 -5.47 3.00
C GLN A 101 -4.78 -4.55 2.21
N GLU A 102 -4.80 -3.26 2.50
CA GLU A 102 -3.91 -2.27 1.89
C GLU A 102 -2.45 -2.50 2.29
N LYS A 103 -1.55 -2.17 1.38
CA LYS A 103 -0.11 -2.20 1.66
C LYS A 103 0.36 -0.84 2.16
N GLN A 104 1.13 -0.86 3.23
CA GLN A 104 1.80 0.34 3.71
C GLN A 104 3.11 0.59 2.93
N ALA A 105 3.50 1.85 2.82
CA ALA A 105 4.81 2.21 2.28
C ALA A 105 5.91 1.58 3.15
N LYS A 106 6.83 0.85 2.51
CA LYS A 106 7.98 0.28 3.23
C LYS A 106 8.85 1.40 3.79
N PRO A 107 9.18 1.37 5.10
CA PRO A 107 10.06 2.36 5.68
C PRO A 107 11.44 2.33 4.99
N SER A 108 12.06 3.50 4.87
CA SER A 108 13.39 3.59 4.27
C SER A 108 14.40 2.75 5.06
N ARG A 109 15.49 2.30 4.39
CA ARG A 109 16.58 1.56 5.05
C ARG A 109 17.12 2.31 6.27
N LYS A 110 17.24 3.64 6.17
CA LYS A 110 17.67 4.51 7.28
C LYS A 110 16.69 4.47 8.46
N ALA A 111 15.38 4.53 8.20
CA ALA A 111 14.37 4.44 9.24
C ALA A 111 14.36 3.06 9.93
N ARG A 112 14.58 1.99 9.17
CA ARG A 112 14.71 0.63 9.72
C ARG A 112 15.95 0.51 10.63
N ARG A 113 17.12 1.02 10.19
CA ARG A 113 18.34 1.02 11.01
C ARG A 113 18.16 1.81 12.31
N ARG A 114 17.53 3.00 12.25
CA ARG A 114 17.24 3.80 13.45
C ARG A 114 16.32 3.06 14.43
N ARG A 115 15.29 2.36 13.93
CA ARG A 115 14.42 1.54 14.79
C ARG A 115 15.18 0.40 15.45
N GLN A 116 16.05 -0.30 14.72
CA GLN A 116 16.89 -1.36 15.26
C GLN A 116 17.85 -0.84 16.32
N GLN A 117 18.53 0.29 16.08
CA GLN A 117 19.42 0.93 17.06
C GLN A 117 18.69 1.33 18.35
N ARG A 118 17.48 1.92 18.23
CA ARG A 118 16.67 2.25 19.40
C ARG A 118 16.24 1.01 20.19
N ALA A 119 15.85 -0.06 19.50
CA ALA A 119 15.47 -1.32 20.16
C ALA A 119 16.66 -1.95 20.92
N GLN A 120 17.89 -1.82 20.41
CA GLN A 120 19.09 -2.31 21.09
C GLN A 120 19.52 -1.43 22.28
N GLN A 121 19.15 -0.14 22.29
CA GLN A 121 19.44 0.77 23.40
C GLN A 121 18.43 0.66 24.55
N SER A 122 17.29 0.05 24.30
CA SER A 122 16.20 -0.13 25.29
C SER A 122 16.16 -1.55 25.88
N ALA A 123 17.04 -2.44 25.47
CA ALA A 123 17.23 -3.78 26.01
C ALA A 123 18.42 -3.83 26.99
#